data_28da2a315ae12c60d3833d80b7bc9511
#
_entry.id   28da2a315ae12c60d3833d80b7bc9511
#
_cell.length_a   1.000
_cell.length_b   1.000
_cell.length_c   1.000
_cell.angle_alpha   90.00
_cell.angle_beta   90.00
_cell.angle_gamma   90.00
#
_symmetry.space_group_name_H-M   'P 1'
#
loop_
_entity.id
_entity.type
_entity.pdbx_description
1 polymer ?
#
loop_
_entity_poly.entity_id
_entity_poly.type
_entity_poly.pdbx_seq_one_letter_code
_entity_poly.pdbx_strand_id
1 'polypeptide(L)'
;MAKAKIPEGTKADLKDWNWQPKRIDTYADWQAEQNIPIISGFFISDINTAELAHWELKGGPAAFVMLEGAGGTNDAYICEIPAGGQLKPQKHMHEEMVYITQGHGATTVWQNDGQNKHTFEWGPGSLFAMPINANYQHFNSSGSEPARYYAVTNCSFVMNLFHSVDYIYNNNYVFKDRFD
;
A
#
# COMPACT_ATOMS: atom_id res chain seq x y z
N MET A 1 -12.69 -40.41 -24.71
CA MET A 1 -13.06 -39.39 -23.71
C MET A 1 -14.54 -39.01 -23.96
N ALA A 2 -15.45 -39.32 -23.05
CA ALA A 2 -16.85 -38.92 -23.17
C ALA A 2 -16.97 -37.41 -22.98
N LYS A 3 -17.52 -36.71 -23.95
CA LYS A 3 -17.83 -35.26 -23.80
C LYS A 3 -18.91 -35.13 -22.72
N ALA A 4 -18.60 -34.39 -21.68
CA ALA A 4 -19.60 -34.04 -20.66
C ALA A 4 -20.83 -33.43 -21.35
N LYS A 5 -22.01 -34.02 -21.12
CA LYS A 5 -23.27 -33.45 -21.60
C LYS A 5 -23.61 -32.23 -20.74
N ILE A 6 -23.65 -31.06 -21.36
CA ILE A 6 -24.17 -29.84 -20.74
C ILE A 6 -25.66 -30.03 -20.49
N PRO A 7 -26.18 -29.82 -19.26
CA PRO A 7 -27.60 -29.93 -18.97
C PRO A 7 -28.44 -29.05 -19.89
N GLU A 8 -29.61 -29.56 -20.30
CA GLU A 8 -30.45 -28.94 -21.34
C GLU A 8 -30.95 -27.54 -20.99
N GLY A 9 -31.11 -27.18 -19.72
CA GLY A 9 -31.48 -25.82 -19.25
C GLY A 9 -30.41 -24.76 -19.40
N THR A 10 -29.13 -25.15 -19.42
CA THR A 10 -28.00 -24.20 -19.43
C THR A 10 -27.81 -23.48 -20.78
N LYS A 11 -28.35 -24.07 -21.88
CA LYS A 11 -28.23 -23.48 -23.23
C LYS A 11 -29.20 -22.33 -23.51
N ALA A 12 -30.37 -22.34 -22.87
CA ALA A 12 -31.35 -21.27 -23.02
C ALA A 12 -30.93 -20.01 -22.28
N ASP A 13 -30.37 -20.17 -21.09
CA ASP A 13 -29.93 -19.07 -20.24
C ASP A 13 -28.70 -18.32 -20.80
N LEU A 14 -27.86 -19.02 -21.58
CA LEU A 14 -26.70 -18.40 -22.23
C LEU A 14 -27.06 -17.57 -23.47
N LYS A 15 -28.21 -17.81 -24.12
CA LYS A 15 -28.63 -17.03 -25.29
C LYS A 15 -29.16 -15.65 -24.95
N ASP A 16 -29.76 -15.52 -23.78
CA ASP A 16 -30.32 -14.26 -23.29
C ASP A 16 -29.41 -13.56 -22.28
N TRP A 17 -28.25 -14.15 -21.99
CA TRP A 17 -27.30 -13.58 -21.05
C TRP A 17 -26.48 -12.46 -21.70
N ASN A 18 -26.96 -11.25 -21.58
CA ASN A 18 -26.26 -10.04 -22.00
C ASN A 18 -25.24 -9.60 -20.94
N TRP A 19 -24.44 -10.56 -20.44
CA TRP A 19 -23.39 -10.26 -19.48
C TRP A 19 -22.25 -9.53 -20.18
N GLN A 20 -22.00 -8.32 -19.72
CA GLN A 20 -20.80 -7.57 -20.07
C GLN A 20 -19.84 -7.67 -18.88
N PRO A 21 -18.60 -8.14 -19.07
CA PRO A 21 -17.63 -8.17 -18.01
C PRO A 21 -17.41 -6.74 -17.49
N LYS A 22 -17.86 -6.48 -16.26
CA LYS A 22 -17.56 -5.22 -15.59
C LYS A 22 -16.09 -5.29 -15.19
N ARG A 23 -15.26 -4.38 -15.71
CA ARG A 23 -13.92 -4.20 -15.20
C ARG A 23 -14.04 -3.71 -13.77
N ILE A 24 -13.57 -4.50 -12.84
CA ILE A 24 -13.46 -4.13 -11.42
C ILE A 24 -12.00 -3.72 -11.22
N ASP A 25 -11.81 -2.48 -10.81
CA ASP A 25 -10.50 -1.95 -10.42
C ASP A 25 -10.64 -1.34 -9.03
N THR A 26 -10.64 -2.24 -8.05
CA THR A 26 -10.84 -1.88 -6.63
C THR A 26 -9.73 -0.94 -6.14
N TYR A 27 -8.52 -1.10 -6.66
CA TYR A 27 -7.41 -0.22 -6.30
C TYR A 27 -7.61 1.20 -6.84
N ALA A 28 -8.01 1.35 -8.10
CA ALA A 28 -8.25 2.68 -8.68
C ALA A 28 -9.42 3.39 -7.99
N ASP A 29 -10.49 2.66 -7.68
CA ASP A 29 -11.63 3.21 -6.92
C ASP A 29 -11.18 3.66 -5.53
N TRP A 30 -10.46 2.82 -4.79
CA TRP A 30 -9.89 3.15 -3.47
C TRP A 30 -8.90 4.33 -3.55
N GLN A 31 -8.01 4.35 -4.53
CA GLN A 31 -7.02 5.41 -4.72
C GLN A 31 -7.69 6.77 -4.93
N ALA A 32 -8.76 6.81 -5.74
CA ALA A 32 -9.52 8.04 -6.00
C ALA A 32 -10.17 8.62 -4.72
N GLU A 33 -10.56 7.75 -3.77
CA GLU A 33 -11.16 8.16 -2.50
C GLU A 33 -10.14 8.78 -1.53
N GLN A 34 -8.83 8.57 -1.74
CA GLN A 34 -7.81 9.05 -0.80
C GLN A 34 -7.58 10.57 -0.86
N ASN A 35 -8.02 11.26 -1.93
CA ASN A 35 -7.93 12.71 -2.10
C ASN A 35 -6.51 13.29 -1.98
N ILE A 36 -5.49 12.54 -2.41
CA ILE A 36 -4.10 13.01 -2.50
C ILE A 36 -3.63 13.02 -3.96
N PRO A 37 -2.58 13.79 -4.31
CA PRO A 37 -2.07 13.86 -5.67
C PRO A 37 -1.66 12.48 -6.21
N ILE A 38 -1.88 12.28 -7.51
CA ILE A 38 -1.38 11.12 -8.27
C ILE A 38 -0.37 11.64 -9.28
N ILE A 39 0.90 11.30 -9.09
CA ILE A 39 1.98 11.66 -10.00
C ILE A 39 2.10 10.53 -11.03
N SER A 40 1.90 10.86 -12.31
CA SER A 40 1.95 9.90 -13.41
C SER A 40 2.96 10.34 -14.48
N GLY A 41 3.34 9.43 -15.36
CA GLY A 41 4.28 9.65 -16.45
C GLY A 41 5.39 8.59 -16.46
N PHE A 42 6.44 8.80 -17.25
CA PHE A 42 7.54 7.82 -17.34
C PHE A 42 8.60 7.97 -16.24
N PHE A 43 8.76 9.16 -15.69
CA PHE A 43 9.76 9.41 -14.66
C PHE A 43 9.41 10.63 -13.82
N ILE A 44 10.02 10.71 -12.65
CA ILE A 44 10.03 11.89 -11.78
C ILE A 44 11.48 12.35 -11.68
N SER A 45 11.74 13.61 -11.98
CA SER A 45 13.11 14.16 -11.96
C SER A 45 13.70 14.23 -10.54
N ASP A 46 12.88 14.55 -9.56
CA ASP A 46 13.25 14.57 -8.15
C ASP A 46 12.00 14.32 -7.28
N ILE A 47 11.99 13.19 -6.59
CA ILE A 47 10.89 12.81 -5.68
C ILE A 47 10.84 13.69 -4.42
N ASN A 48 11.92 14.41 -4.10
CA ASN A 48 11.95 15.28 -2.94
C ASN A 48 11.24 16.63 -3.17
N THR A 49 10.97 16.97 -4.43
CA THR A 49 10.25 18.21 -4.79
C THR A 49 8.77 17.96 -5.13
N ALA A 50 8.31 16.73 -5.02
CA ALA A 50 6.93 16.36 -5.30
C ALA A 50 5.96 17.10 -4.38
N GLU A 51 4.85 17.60 -4.96
CA GLU A 51 3.74 18.16 -4.20
C GLU A 51 3.00 17.06 -3.46
N LEU A 52 2.73 17.30 -2.18
CA LEU A 52 2.06 16.35 -1.30
C LEU A 52 0.80 16.99 -0.73
N ALA A 53 -0.21 16.15 -0.43
CA ALA A 53 -1.40 16.55 0.32
C ALA A 53 -1.62 15.60 1.51
N HIS A 54 -2.35 16.06 2.52
CA HIS A 54 -2.60 15.26 3.71
C HIS A 54 -3.32 13.97 3.38
N TRP A 55 -2.70 12.85 3.69
CA TRP A 55 -3.28 11.51 3.54
C TRP A 55 -3.83 11.02 4.88
N GLU A 56 -5.15 10.98 4.97
CA GLU A 56 -5.82 10.62 6.22
C GLU A 56 -5.43 9.22 6.72
N LEU A 57 -5.21 8.28 5.81
CA LEU A 57 -4.79 6.91 6.15
C LEU A 57 -3.44 6.90 6.89
N LYS A 58 -2.45 7.65 6.43
CA LYS A 58 -1.11 7.71 7.02
C LYS A 58 -0.97 8.78 8.11
N GLY A 59 -1.81 9.83 8.08
CA GLY A 59 -1.74 10.96 9.00
C GLY A 59 -0.58 11.92 8.73
N GLY A 60 -0.14 12.00 7.49
CA GLY A 60 0.92 12.88 7.01
C GLY A 60 0.75 13.25 5.55
N PRO A 61 1.55 14.21 5.01
CA PRO A 61 1.51 14.57 3.60
C PRO A 61 1.99 13.42 2.71
N ALA A 62 1.30 13.16 1.59
CA ALA A 62 1.68 12.10 0.65
C ALA A 62 1.18 12.38 -0.78
N ALA A 63 1.72 11.62 -1.73
CA ALA A 63 1.25 11.53 -3.10
C ALA A 63 1.46 10.12 -3.64
N PHE A 64 0.52 9.60 -4.40
CA PHE A 64 0.73 8.37 -5.16
C PHE A 64 1.67 8.60 -6.35
N VAL A 65 2.42 7.56 -6.70
CA VAL A 65 3.32 7.53 -7.85
C VAL A 65 2.92 6.35 -8.73
N MET A 66 2.38 6.66 -9.91
CA MET A 66 1.87 5.70 -10.89
C MET A 66 2.62 5.88 -12.21
N LEU A 67 3.84 5.32 -12.29
CA LEU A 67 4.65 5.45 -13.49
C LEU A 67 4.19 4.49 -14.58
N GLU A 68 4.18 4.98 -15.83
CA GLU A 68 3.90 4.16 -17.00
C GLU A 68 4.95 3.06 -17.13
N GLY A 69 4.50 1.82 -17.37
CA GLY A 69 5.36 0.64 -17.41
C GLY A 69 5.38 -0.19 -16.13
N ALA A 70 4.87 0.32 -15.01
CA ALA A 70 4.73 -0.47 -13.77
C ALA A 70 3.65 -1.56 -13.85
N GLY A 71 2.81 -1.54 -14.89
CA GLY A 71 1.93 -2.65 -15.28
C GLY A 71 0.77 -2.95 -14.33
N GLY A 72 0.44 -2.07 -13.40
CA GLY A 72 -0.67 -2.28 -12.45
C GLY A 72 -0.43 -3.38 -11.40
N THR A 73 0.81 -3.89 -11.28
CA THR A 73 1.20 -4.86 -10.26
C THR A 73 2.06 -4.25 -9.17
N ASN A 74 2.77 -3.18 -9.50
CA ASN A 74 3.54 -2.37 -8.56
C ASN A 74 3.00 -0.96 -8.57
N ASP A 75 2.88 -0.40 -7.42
CA ASP A 75 2.54 0.98 -7.17
C ASP A 75 3.52 1.58 -6.17
N ALA A 76 3.50 2.88 -6.05
CA ALA A 76 4.37 3.56 -5.11
C ALA A 76 3.69 4.81 -4.56
N TYR A 77 4.25 5.33 -3.47
CA TYR A 77 3.86 6.61 -2.93
C TYR A 77 5.05 7.31 -2.27
N ILE A 78 4.98 8.62 -2.21
CA ILE A 78 5.86 9.46 -1.41
C ILE A 78 5.09 9.86 -0.16
N CYS A 79 5.72 9.81 1.00
CA CYS A 79 5.11 10.29 2.23
C CYS A 79 6.11 11.07 3.07
N GLU A 80 5.60 12.05 3.80
CA GLU A 80 6.38 12.90 4.69
C GLU A 80 5.92 12.76 6.13
N ILE A 81 6.87 12.70 7.05
CA ILE A 81 6.64 12.68 8.48
C ILE A 81 6.99 14.09 8.98
N PRO A 82 6.02 14.87 9.48
CA PRO A 82 6.27 16.22 9.95
C PRO A 82 7.35 16.30 11.03
N ALA A 83 8.00 17.44 11.14
CA ALA A 83 9.00 17.70 12.17
C ALA A 83 8.44 17.44 13.58
N GLY A 84 9.16 16.67 14.38
CA GLY A 84 8.74 16.25 15.73
C GLY A 84 7.49 15.34 15.74
N GLY A 85 7.06 14.87 14.58
CA GLY A 85 5.81 14.15 14.41
C GLY A 85 6.00 12.63 14.21
N GLN A 86 4.87 12.00 14.03
CA GLN A 86 4.76 10.58 13.72
C GLN A 86 3.58 10.35 12.79
N LEU A 87 3.62 9.27 12.01
CA LEU A 87 2.48 8.83 11.24
C LEU A 87 1.52 7.99 12.10
N LYS A 88 0.30 7.77 11.61
CA LYS A 88 -0.64 6.84 12.23
C LYS A 88 -0.07 5.42 12.17
N PRO A 89 -0.34 4.55 13.16
CA PRO A 89 -0.02 3.14 13.05
C PRO A 89 -0.67 2.51 11.82
N GLN A 90 0.06 1.65 11.16
CA GLN A 90 -0.36 0.97 9.94
C GLN A 90 -0.30 -0.54 10.09
N LYS A 91 -1.13 -1.22 9.32
CA LYS A 91 -1.10 -2.67 9.10
C LYS A 91 -1.74 -2.97 7.75
N HIS A 92 -1.15 -3.84 6.94
CA HIS A 92 -1.71 -4.19 5.63
C HIS A 92 -1.25 -5.56 5.14
N MET A 93 -2.03 -6.15 4.23
CA MET A 93 -1.81 -7.47 3.62
C MET A 93 -1.02 -7.42 2.30
N HIS A 94 -0.36 -6.34 1.99
CA HIS A 94 0.52 -6.20 0.82
C HIS A 94 1.98 -6.01 1.23
N GLU A 95 2.90 -6.23 0.31
CA GLU A 95 4.31 -5.95 0.51
C GLU A 95 4.59 -4.45 0.37
N GLU A 96 5.50 -3.94 1.19
CA GLU A 96 5.95 -2.55 1.16
C GLU A 96 7.45 -2.48 1.45
N MET A 97 8.19 -1.86 0.53
CA MET A 97 9.59 -1.47 0.73
C MET A 97 9.66 0.05 0.87
N VAL A 98 10.36 0.51 1.89
CA VAL A 98 10.53 1.92 2.23
C VAL A 98 11.97 2.34 2.01
N TYR A 99 12.17 3.38 1.22
CA TYR A 99 13.46 4.03 1.01
C TYR A 99 13.43 5.45 1.54
N ILE A 100 14.32 5.77 2.48
CA ILE A 100 14.41 7.09 3.09
C ILE A 100 15.18 8.03 2.16
N THR A 101 14.54 9.12 1.76
CA THR A 101 15.13 10.13 0.87
C THR A 101 15.67 11.33 1.63
N GLN A 102 15.01 11.70 2.74
CA GLN A 102 15.39 12.85 3.57
C GLN A 102 15.03 12.60 5.04
N GLY A 103 15.80 13.26 5.92
CA GLY A 103 15.54 13.25 7.36
C GLY A 103 16.00 11.97 8.06
N HIS A 104 15.75 11.91 9.36
CA HIS A 104 16.12 10.80 10.24
C HIS A 104 14.94 10.44 11.13
N GLY A 105 14.85 9.19 11.52
CA GLY A 105 13.78 8.74 12.39
C GLY A 105 13.92 7.30 12.81
N ALA A 106 12.82 6.75 13.26
CA ALA A 106 12.74 5.36 13.67
C ALA A 106 11.42 4.72 13.19
N THR A 107 11.43 3.41 13.07
CA THR A 107 10.23 2.62 12.83
C THR A 107 10.11 1.58 13.93
N THR A 108 8.93 1.51 14.53
CA THR A 108 8.58 0.44 15.45
C THR A 108 7.64 -0.53 14.75
N VAL A 109 7.93 -1.83 14.86
CA VAL A 109 7.12 -2.93 14.30
C VAL A 109 6.70 -3.84 15.45
N TRP A 110 5.44 -4.33 15.44
CA TRP A 110 4.92 -5.22 16.47
C TRP A 110 3.80 -6.13 15.96
N GLN A 111 3.52 -7.20 16.69
CA GLN A 111 2.36 -8.06 16.46
C GLN A 111 1.10 -7.53 17.17
N ASN A 112 -0.04 -8.17 16.92
CA ASN A 112 -1.40 -7.68 17.25
C ASN A 112 -1.67 -7.32 18.71
N ASP A 113 -0.91 -7.82 19.66
CA ASP A 113 -1.12 -7.61 21.11
C ASP A 113 -0.29 -6.45 21.69
N GLY A 114 0.50 -5.79 20.86
CA GLY A 114 1.44 -4.75 21.28
C GLY A 114 2.65 -5.26 22.04
N GLN A 115 2.83 -6.57 22.12
CA GLN A 115 4.03 -7.22 22.65
C GLN A 115 5.10 -7.36 21.56
N ASN A 116 6.33 -7.65 21.97
CA ASN A 116 7.47 -7.88 21.07
C ASN A 116 7.67 -6.74 20.06
N LYS A 117 7.75 -5.52 20.57
CA LYS A 117 8.03 -4.34 19.75
C LYS A 117 9.50 -4.27 19.40
N HIS A 118 9.79 -4.19 18.10
CA HIS A 118 11.14 -3.98 17.57
C HIS A 118 11.21 -2.59 16.96
N THR A 119 12.20 -1.81 17.40
CA THR A 119 12.43 -0.46 16.87
C THR A 119 13.82 -0.40 16.24
N PHE A 120 13.89 0.19 15.06
CA PHE A 120 15.16 0.47 14.38
C PHE A 120 15.16 1.92 13.88
N GLU A 121 16.35 2.51 13.87
CA GLU A 121 16.58 3.87 13.39
C GLU A 121 16.95 3.86 11.91
N TRP A 122 16.66 4.96 11.23
CA TRP A 122 16.95 5.13 9.82
C TRP A 122 17.33 6.58 9.48
N GLY A 123 18.01 6.76 8.36
CA GLY A 123 18.38 8.02 7.77
C GLY A 123 18.40 7.94 6.25
N PRO A 124 18.81 9.03 5.55
CA PRO A 124 18.85 9.05 4.08
C PRO A 124 19.66 7.90 3.52
N GLY A 125 19.09 7.19 2.52
CA GLY A 125 19.68 5.99 1.93
C GLY A 125 19.31 4.68 2.63
N SER A 126 18.64 4.71 3.78
CA SER A 126 18.11 3.48 4.42
C SER A 126 17.02 2.85 3.56
N LEU A 127 17.07 1.52 3.43
CA LEU A 127 16.07 0.69 2.76
C LEU A 127 15.63 -0.44 3.69
N PHE A 128 14.33 -0.59 3.86
CA PHE A 128 13.76 -1.67 4.68
C PHE A 128 12.37 -2.07 4.18
N ALA A 129 11.87 -3.22 4.61
CA ALA A 129 10.55 -3.72 4.25
C ALA A 129 9.66 -3.86 5.49
N MET A 130 8.36 -3.65 5.29
CA MET A 130 7.35 -3.91 6.32
C MET A 130 6.87 -5.36 6.22
N PRO A 131 6.91 -6.13 7.31
CA PRO A 131 6.37 -7.49 7.30
C PRO A 131 4.86 -7.44 7.05
N ILE A 132 4.38 -8.26 6.11
CA ILE A 132 2.94 -8.31 5.75
C ILE A 132 2.10 -8.54 7.02
N ASN A 133 1.08 -7.73 7.20
CA ASN A 133 0.12 -7.75 8.31
C ASN A 133 0.70 -7.58 9.73
N ALA A 134 1.95 -7.13 9.85
CA ALA A 134 2.47 -6.61 11.10
C ALA A 134 2.02 -5.16 11.30
N ASN A 135 1.82 -4.77 12.55
CA ASN A 135 1.64 -3.35 12.87
C ASN A 135 2.98 -2.63 12.79
N TYR A 136 2.98 -1.41 12.28
CA TYR A 136 4.16 -0.57 12.29
C TYR A 136 3.80 0.91 12.43
N GLN A 137 4.76 1.71 12.87
CA GLN A 137 4.63 3.15 12.96
C GLN A 137 5.97 3.83 12.73
N HIS A 138 5.96 4.91 11.95
CA HIS A 138 7.12 5.73 11.66
C HIS A 138 7.14 7.00 12.50
N PHE A 139 8.32 7.37 12.98
CA PHE A 139 8.59 8.54 13.83
C PHE A 139 9.71 9.38 13.23
N ASN A 140 9.54 10.69 13.21
CA ASN A 140 10.61 11.62 12.87
C ASN A 140 11.39 12.01 14.13
N SER A 141 12.71 11.84 14.11
CA SER A 141 13.58 12.20 15.24
C SER A 141 14.00 13.68 15.25
N SER A 142 13.75 14.42 14.15
CA SER A 142 14.04 15.85 14.06
C SER A 142 12.83 16.66 14.52
N GLY A 143 13.05 17.61 15.44
CA GLY A 143 12.04 18.57 15.86
C GLY A 143 11.86 19.76 14.91
N SER A 144 12.74 19.94 13.92
CA SER A 144 12.76 21.12 13.03
C SER A 144 12.58 20.81 11.56
N GLU A 145 12.94 19.61 11.12
CA GLU A 145 12.93 19.22 9.71
C GLU A 145 12.02 18.00 9.49
N PRO A 146 11.23 17.98 8.41
CA PRO A 146 10.46 16.80 8.05
C PRO A 146 11.38 15.66 7.60
N ALA A 147 10.89 14.44 7.69
CA ALA A 147 11.50 13.28 7.07
C ALA A 147 10.64 12.79 5.91
N ARG A 148 11.26 12.43 4.79
CA ARG A 148 10.54 11.97 3.59
C ARG A 148 11.02 10.61 3.14
N TYR A 149 10.09 9.79 2.74
CA TYR A 149 10.38 8.48 2.20
C TYR A 149 9.58 8.18 0.93
N TYR A 150 10.11 7.26 0.15
CA TYR A 150 9.47 6.66 -1.01
C TYR A 150 9.18 5.20 -0.70
N ALA A 151 7.95 4.77 -0.90
CA ALA A 151 7.56 3.39 -0.70
C ALA A 151 7.11 2.75 -2.01
N VAL A 152 7.59 1.56 -2.28
CA VAL A 152 7.14 0.70 -3.39
C VAL A 152 6.31 -0.42 -2.81
N THR A 153 5.16 -0.66 -3.40
CA THR A 153 4.22 -1.68 -2.92
C THR A 153 3.69 -2.54 -4.06
N ASN A 154 3.03 -3.65 -3.71
CA ASN A 154 2.20 -4.42 -4.62
C ASN A 154 0.71 -4.31 -4.24
N CYS A 155 0.32 -3.21 -3.58
CA CYS A 155 -1.04 -2.99 -3.10
C CYS A 155 -2.06 -3.06 -4.23
N SER A 156 -1.76 -2.46 -5.39
CA SER A 156 -2.61 -2.50 -6.58
C SER A 156 -2.93 -3.93 -7.02
N PHE A 157 -1.93 -4.80 -7.05
CA PHE A 157 -2.10 -6.20 -7.40
C PHE A 157 -2.93 -6.95 -6.35
N VAL A 158 -2.57 -6.83 -5.07
CA VAL A 158 -3.23 -7.58 -3.98
C VAL A 158 -4.68 -7.10 -3.81
N MET A 159 -4.93 -5.79 -3.89
CA MET A 159 -6.28 -5.24 -3.77
C MET A 159 -7.18 -5.67 -4.93
N ASN A 160 -6.67 -5.69 -6.15
CA ASN A 160 -7.41 -6.15 -7.33
C ASN A 160 -7.56 -7.68 -7.38
N LEU A 161 -6.74 -8.44 -6.65
CA LEU A 161 -6.89 -9.89 -6.51
C LEU A 161 -8.04 -10.26 -5.54
N PHE A 162 -8.12 -9.56 -4.41
CA PHE A 162 -9.09 -9.87 -3.35
C PHE A 162 -10.37 -9.02 -3.42
N HIS A 163 -10.38 -7.92 -4.17
CA HIS A 163 -11.50 -6.99 -4.31
C HIS A 163 -12.09 -6.51 -2.96
N SER A 164 -11.22 -6.31 -1.97
CA SER A 164 -11.64 -5.93 -0.62
C SER A 164 -10.61 -5.07 0.08
N VAL A 165 -10.93 -3.80 0.28
CA VAL A 165 -10.12 -2.85 1.07
C VAL A 165 -10.04 -3.31 2.53
N ASP A 166 -11.13 -3.83 3.08
CA ASP A 166 -11.20 -4.33 4.45
C ASP A 166 -10.26 -5.52 4.67
N TYR A 167 -10.19 -6.46 3.71
CA TYR A 167 -9.22 -7.56 3.76
C TYR A 167 -7.78 -7.07 3.79
N ILE A 168 -7.48 -5.99 3.10
CA ILE A 168 -6.11 -5.44 3.02
C ILE A 168 -5.71 -4.76 4.33
N TYR A 169 -6.56 -3.92 4.90
CA TYR A 169 -6.20 -3.04 6.02
C TYR A 169 -6.73 -3.48 7.39
N ASN A 170 -7.77 -4.31 7.44
CA ASN A 170 -8.40 -4.78 8.68
C ASN A 170 -8.26 -6.28 8.92
N ASN A 171 -7.33 -6.95 8.25
CA ASN A 171 -7.13 -8.38 8.37
C ASN A 171 -6.54 -8.76 9.73
N ASN A 172 -7.16 -9.71 10.42
CA ASN A 172 -6.74 -10.18 11.75
C ASN A 172 -5.86 -11.43 11.73
N TYR A 173 -5.46 -11.91 10.56
CA TYR A 173 -4.57 -13.07 10.47
C TYR A 173 -3.20 -12.75 11.07
N VAL A 174 -2.66 -13.68 11.87
CA VAL A 174 -1.34 -13.57 12.49
C VAL A 174 -0.42 -14.62 11.88
N PHE A 175 0.69 -14.17 11.31
CA PHE A 175 1.76 -15.04 10.85
C PHE A 175 2.58 -15.52 12.05
N LYS A 176 2.59 -16.82 12.33
CA LYS A 176 3.16 -17.40 13.56
C LYS A 176 4.68 -17.54 13.58
N ASP A 177 5.30 -17.46 12.43
CA ASP A 177 6.73 -17.72 12.17
C ASP A 177 7.54 -16.43 11.97
N ARG A 178 7.04 -15.31 12.50
CA ARG A 178 7.70 -14.01 12.43
C ARG A 178 7.89 -13.45 13.83
N PHE A 179 9.01 -12.79 14.04
CA PHE A 179 9.40 -12.18 15.33
C PHE A 179 9.70 -13.17 16.47
N ASP A 180 10.15 -14.39 16.15
CA ASP A 180 10.71 -15.33 17.13
C ASP A 180 12.13 -14.94 17.52
#